data_4f5f9f2acdaae2c84272028f340a782a
#
_entry.id   4f5f9f2acdaae2c84272028f340a782a
#
_cell.length_a   1.000
_cell.length_b   1.000
_cell.length_c   1.000
_cell.angle_alpha   90.00
_cell.angle_beta   90.00
_cell.angle_gamma   90.00
#
_symmetry.space_group_name_H-M   'P 1'
#
loop_
_entity.id
_entity.type
_entity.pdbx_description
1 polymer ?
#
loop_
_entity_poly.entity_id
_entity_poly.type
_entity_poly.pdbx_seq_one_letter_code
_entity_poly.pdbx_strand_id
1 'polypeptide(L)'
;MIYRQGTLFKKIVKTISNLYRRFLEYMNKVILCAVLLMFSSTTGCLGSLFGDEDDIDYYPNLNDRHKLDWDMSHSFSRVLDAGPHYALDVQEATFTVDTSDVWETGPSESDVHLSYWLPSNTLKGEKVPVIAIISPYFSYGQPGDESGHTGIVSAGRGEFIYENFVPHGYALAQVAVFGTELSTGCFDYRGEGEGLGIHHAVEWLGSQEWSNGNVGLYGKSYEGATQWEAAAYGSEYLKTIVPISGTTALHPLLYKNGSAEARSQVMHMNYFSSTVDYNADDLDNICPDILEGFFAGPTTYGAGEFDPYMDNYYDERSHIDKAFQNWKGSVYWIQGMQDWNVDPHQVFSSPDGKPWYQIYQEAGFEVKGMLGQWEHNYPDQWTKHNNQETGYGGEAIHNMTRWDWAQDLFEWYEYYLKGVGPKPDLNVQIQRNDGEWRVEETWPPKDAEKKTISLGDCQNTGVFVSGVSVVGGAAQQTVTLECPAFSEDEYTHISGLVKLHLDTIAFFDGGQIFAEMQDSNTGIRLGHATMDIRYHAGGSEPQTVLPNDRQFMKMEFQGIDAIIPPGHGIRLIMTESGEDYLAPLCGNACPIHVIPSNSN
;
A
#
# COMPACT_ATOMS: atom_id res chain seq x y z
N MET A 1 -3.48 -20.23 -46.64
CA MET A 1 -4.70 -19.74 -45.96
C MET A 1 -4.35 -18.99 -44.69
N ILE A 2 -3.22 -19.24 -44.10
CA ILE A 2 -2.72 -18.65 -42.84
C ILE A 2 -2.33 -17.17 -42.98
N TYR A 3 -1.88 -16.72 -44.17
CA TYR A 3 -1.47 -15.32 -44.39
C TYR A 3 -2.62 -14.28 -44.42
N ARG A 4 -3.87 -14.70 -44.53
CA ARG A 4 -5.04 -13.79 -44.52
C ARG A 4 -5.62 -13.56 -43.11
N GLN A 5 -5.35 -14.43 -42.13
CA GLN A 5 -5.83 -14.28 -40.78
C GLN A 5 -5.06 -13.21 -39.98
N GLY A 6 -3.73 -13.17 -40.15
CA GLY A 6 -2.89 -12.16 -39.49
C GLY A 6 -3.21 -10.72 -39.91
N THR A 7 -3.60 -10.52 -41.21
CA THR A 7 -3.96 -9.17 -41.69
C THR A 7 -5.34 -8.72 -41.23
N LEU A 8 -6.25 -9.66 -40.97
CA LEU A 8 -7.57 -9.36 -40.40
C LEU A 8 -7.48 -9.04 -38.91
N PHE A 9 -6.66 -9.80 -38.20
CA PHE A 9 -6.40 -9.59 -36.78
C PHE A 9 -5.72 -8.23 -36.55
N LYS A 10 -4.66 -7.88 -37.27
CA LYS A 10 -4.02 -6.56 -37.25
C LYS A 10 -5.00 -5.41 -37.57
N LYS A 11 -5.94 -5.61 -38.49
CA LYS A 11 -6.98 -4.62 -38.78
C LYS A 11 -8.00 -4.48 -37.64
N ILE A 12 -8.36 -5.58 -37.01
CA ILE A 12 -9.31 -5.56 -35.85
C ILE A 12 -8.63 -4.87 -34.66
N VAL A 13 -7.39 -5.22 -34.35
CA VAL A 13 -6.61 -4.58 -33.27
C VAL A 13 -6.44 -3.08 -33.53
N LYS A 14 -6.09 -2.68 -34.75
CA LYS A 14 -5.98 -1.25 -35.13
C LYS A 14 -7.32 -0.51 -35.05
N THR A 15 -8.43 -1.16 -35.33
CA THR A 15 -9.77 -0.58 -35.21
C THR A 15 -10.16 -0.45 -33.75
N ILE A 16 -9.86 -1.43 -32.92
CA ILE A 16 -10.08 -1.41 -31.46
C ILE A 16 -9.21 -0.33 -30.82
N SER A 17 -7.92 -0.23 -31.20
CA SER A 17 -7.02 0.82 -30.72
C SER A 17 -7.53 2.23 -31.06
N ASN A 18 -8.04 2.45 -32.27
CA ASN A 18 -8.61 3.73 -32.66
C ASN A 18 -9.96 4.04 -31.97
N LEU A 19 -10.78 3.04 -31.71
CA LEU A 19 -12.00 3.17 -30.90
C LEU A 19 -11.65 3.48 -29.44
N TYR A 20 -10.63 2.84 -28.93
CA TYR A 20 -10.13 3.03 -27.58
C TYR A 20 -9.51 4.43 -27.39
N ARG A 21 -8.70 4.92 -28.35
CA ARG A 21 -8.17 6.30 -28.33
C ARG A 21 -9.30 7.33 -28.28
N ARG A 22 -10.37 7.14 -29.04
CA ARG A 22 -11.57 8.00 -28.99
C ARG A 22 -12.33 7.86 -27.69
N PHE A 23 -12.35 6.68 -27.11
CA PHE A 23 -12.95 6.43 -25.79
C PHE A 23 -12.14 7.12 -24.69
N LEU A 24 -10.80 7.06 -24.71
CA LEU A 24 -9.93 7.79 -23.77
C LEU A 24 -10.06 9.31 -23.91
N GLU A 25 -10.14 9.84 -25.14
CA GLU A 25 -10.40 11.27 -25.35
C GLU A 25 -11.78 11.70 -24.78
N TYR A 26 -12.76 10.81 -24.86
CA TYR A 26 -14.07 11.03 -24.28
C TYR A 26 -14.04 10.87 -22.75
N MET A 27 -13.38 9.84 -22.24
CA MET A 27 -13.20 9.60 -20.81
C MET A 27 -12.39 10.70 -20.12
N ASN A 28 -11.30 11.16 -20.73
CA ASN A 28 -10.57 12.32 -20.20
C ASN A 28 -11.42 13.58 -20.12
N LYS A 29 -12.35 13.79 -21.05
CA LYS A 29 -13.31 14.89 -20.97
C LYS A 29 -14.37 14.66 -19.89
N VAL A 30 -14.80 13.41 -19.70
CA VAL A 30 -15.78 13.04 -18.65
C VAL A 30 -15.12 13.11 -17.27
N ILE A 31 -13.88 12.61 -17.14
CA ILE A 31 -13.10 12.72 -15.89
C ILE A 31 -12.78 14.19 -15.58
N LEU A 32 -12.40 14.98 -16.57
CA LEU A 32 -12.18 16.40 -16.39
C LEU A 32 -13.48 17.13 -15.99
N CYS A 33 -14.63 16.75 -16.56
CA CYS A 33 -15.93 17.26 -16.13
C CYS A 33 -16.33 16.77 -14.74
N ALA A 34 -16.06 15.51 -14.39
CA ALA A 34 -16.31 14.95 -13.06
C ALA A 34 -15.40 15.60 -12.00
N VAL A 35 -14.12 15.79 -12.32
CA VAL A 35 -13.17 16.51 -11.46
C VAL A 35 -13.58 17.98 -11.31
N LEU A 36 -14.02 18.64 -12.38
CA LEU A 36 -14.53 20.02 -12.32
C LEU A 36 -15.86 20.12 -11.56
N LEU A 37 -16.71 19.10 -11.60
CA LEU A 37 -17.94 19.02 -10.80
C LEU A 37 -17.65 18.72 -9.33
N MET A 38 -16.61 17.96 -9.01
CA MET A 38 -16.16 17.75 -7.62
C MET A 38 -15.55 19.02 -7.01
N PHE A 39 -14.87 19.85 -7.81
CA PHE A 39 -14.35 21.14 -7.34
C PHE A 39 -15.42 22.24 -7.22
N SER A 40 -16.60 22.08 -7.80
CA SER A 40 -17.69 23.08 -7.71
C SER A 40 -18.63 22.89 -6.51
N SER A 41 -18.47 21.82 -5.73
CA SER A 41 -19.30 21.56 -4.55
C SER A 41 -18.68 22.01 -3.21
N THR A 42 -17.50 22.65 -3.23
CA THR A 42 -16.82 23.13 -2.02
C THR A 42 -17.00 24.62 -1.72
N THR A 43 -18.17 25.18 -2.03
CA THR A 43 -18.54 26.51 -1.54
C THR A 43 -19.60 26.41 -0.46
N GLY A 44 -19.19 26.04 0.74
CA GLY A 44 -20.10 26.04 1.87
C GLY A 44 -19.46 25.58 3.16
N CYS A 45 -18.54 26.35 3.71
CA CYS A 45 -18.30 26.49 5.15
C CYS A 45 -17.22 27.54 5.40
N LEU A 46 -17.61 28.80 5.31
CA LEU A 46 -16.93 29.88 6.01
C LEU A 46 -17.68 30.07 7.33
N GLY A 47 -17.16 29.47 8.39
CA GLY A 47 -17.75 29.59 9.72
C GLY A 47 -16.93 28.88 10.78
N SER A 48 -15.84 29.44 11.16
CA SER A 48 -15.24 29.64 12.48
C SER A 48 -13.74 29.87 12.35
N LEU A 49 -13.39 31.04 11.94
CA LEU A 49 -12.09 31.60 12.29
C LEU A 49 -12.28 32.24 13.67
N PHE A 50 -11.36 31.91 14.60
CA PHE A 50 -11.25 32.31 16.00
C PHE A 50 -12.05 31.46 17.01
N GLY A 51 -11.55 30.23 17.23
CA GLY A 51 -11.59 29.58 18.53
C GLY A 51 -10.20 29.74 19.13
N ASP A 52 -10.11 30.17 20.37
CA ASP A 52 -8.89 30.15 21.15
C ASP A 52 -8.26 28.77 21.03
N GLU A 53 -6.95 28.71 20.78
CA GLU A 53 -6.14 27.54 21.03
C GLU A 53 -6.18 27.30 22.55
N ASP A 54 -7.23 26.66 23.02
CA ASP A 54 -7.17 26.01 24.32
C ASP A 54 -6.09 24.92 24.13
N ASP A 55 -5.02 25.04 24.89
CA ASP A 55 -4.03 23.98 25.08
C ASP A 55 -4.80 22.70 25.41
N ILE A 56 -5.06 21.87 24.42
CA ILE A 56 -5.61 20.55 24.63
C ILE A 56 -4.48 19.77 25.28
N ASP A 57 -4.60 19.57 26.59
CA ASP A 57 -3.65 18.82 27.41
C ASP A 57 -3.81 17.34 27.02
N TYR A 58 -3.13 16.95 25.92
CA TYR A 58 -3.21 15.62 25.35
C TYR A 58 -2.52 14.60 26.26
N TYR A 59 -3.30 13.97 27.11
CA TYR A 59 -3.06 12.66 27.75
C TYR A 59 -1.74 12.46 28.47
N PRO A 60 -1.50 13.12 29.59
CA PRO A 60 -0.17 13.16 30.19
C PRO A 60 0.34 11.82 30.77
N ASN A 61 -0.41 10.73 30.82
CA ASN A 61 -0.01 9.59 31.64
C ASN A 61 -0.31 8.18 31.12
N LEU A 62 -0.67 8.00 29.85
CA LEU A 62 -0.89 6.65 29.33
C LEU A 62 0.40 6.06 28.74
N ASN A 63 1.00 5.14 29.50
CA ASN A 63 2.19 4.36 29.13
C ASN A 63 3.54 5.08 29.15
N ASP A 64 3.89 5.75 30.25
CA ASP A 64 5.24 6.31 30.47
C ASP A 64 6.37 5.28 30.29
N ARG A 65 6.10 4.00 30.46
CA ARG A 65 7.12 2.94 30.36
C ARG A 65 7.65 2.70 28.94
N HIS A 66 6.92 3.16 27.93
CA HIS A 66 7.25 2.92 26.52
C HIS A 66 7.34 4.20 25.69
N LYS A 67 7.15 5.34 26.32
CA LYS A 67 7.23 6.62 25.66
C LYS A 67 8.62 6.80 25.06
N LEU A 68 8.67 7.07 23.75
CA LEU A 68 9.88 7.62 23.14
C LEU A 68 10.03 9.04 23.67
N ASP A 69 11.04 9.26 24.51
CA ASP A 69 11.37 10.58 25.03
C ASP A 69 12.07 11.37 23.93
N TRP A 70 11.27 11.88 23.01
CA TRP A 70 11.75 12.70 21.92
C TRP A 70 11.86 14.11 22.42
N ASP A 71 13.09 14.50 22.65
CA ASP A 71 13.38 15.91 22.88
C ASP A 71 13.13 16.68 21.58
N MET A 72 11.88 17.10 21.38
CA MET A 72 11.48 17.94 20.26
C MET A 72 12.20 19.30 20.23
N SER A 73 12.98 19.63 21.29
CA SER A 73 13.83 20.80 21.31
C SER A 73 15.10 20.63 20.47
N HIS A 74 15.48 19.39 20.14
CA HIS A 74 16.53 19.11 19.19
C HIS A 74 15.94 19.17 17.76
N SER A 75 16.55 19.94 16.92
CA SER A 75 16.25 19.93 15.49
C SER A 75 16.75 18.60 14.92
N PHE A 76 15.92 17.59 14.87
CA PHE A 76 16.22 16.38 14.12
C PHE A 76 16.38 16.76 12.64
N SER A 77 17.48 16.37 12.06
CA SER A 77 17.77 16.65 10.67
C SER A 77 17.22 15.52 9.80
N ARG A 78 16.52 15.88 8.72
CA ARG A 78 16.22 14.98 7.60
C ARG A 78 17.45 14.62 6.78
N VAL A 79 18.55 15.30 7.02
CA VAL A 79 19.80 15.20 6.27
C VAL A 79 20.88 14.81 7.23
N LEU A 80 21.66 13.80 6.87
CA LEU A 80 22.86 13.41 7.61
C LEU A 80 23.92 14.52 7.54
N ASP A 81 24.83 14.52 8.50
CA ASP A 81 26.02 15.32 8.42
C ASP A 81 26.79 15.05 7.12
N ALA A 82 27.52 16.04 6.62
CA ALA A 82 28.26 15.89 5.37
C ALA A 82 29.23 14.71 5.42
N GLY A 83 29.01 13.73 4.57
CA GLY A 83 29.89 12.58 4.44
C GLY A 83 31.24 12.94 3.79
N PRO A 84 32.28 12.09 3.96
CA PRO A 84 33.63 12.36 3.46
C PRO A 84 33.78 12.14 1.94
N HIS A 85 32.77 11.63 1.27
CA HIS A 85 32.82 11.27 -0.14
C HIS A 85 31.86 12.12 -0.98
N TYR A 86 32.11 12.15 -2.27
CA TYR A 86 31.20 12.74 -3.27
C TYR A 86 30.78 11.66 -4.26
N ALA A 87 29.63 11.83 -4.87
CA ALA A 87 29.15 10.95 -5.91
C ALA A 87 29.98 11.12 -7.19
N LEU A 88 30.32 10.01 -7.82
CA LEU A 88 30.89 10.00 -9.17
C LEU A 88 29.79 10.20 -10.21
N ASP A 89 30.19 10.48 -11.44
CA ASP A 89 29.26 10.56 -12.57
C ASP A 89 28.44 9.27 -12.66
N VAL A 90 27.18 9.38 -13.10
CA VAL A 90 26.29 8.26 -13.33
C VAL A 90 26.93 7.23 -14.26
N GLN A 91 26.74 5.98 -13.93
CA GLN A 91 27.09 4.85 -14.77
C GLN A 91 25.81 4.08 -15.11
N GLU A 92 25.75 3.55 -16.32
CA GLU A 92 24.62 2.77 -16.80
C GLU A 92 25.07 1.36 -17.12
N ALA A 93 24.19 0.40 -16.94
CA ALA A 93 24.43 -0.98 -17.29
C ALA A 93 23.15 -1.63 -17.80
N THR A 94 23.34 -2.56 -18.73
CA THR A 94 22.28 -3.42 -19.23
C THR A 94 22.81 -4.85 -19.24
N PHE A 95 22.01 -5.78 -18.77
CA PHE A 95 22.34 -7.21 -18.80
C PHE A 95 21.12 -8.03 -19.18
N THR A 96 21.36 -9.15 -19.88
CA THR A 96 20.32 -10.03 -20.40
C THR A 96 19.99 -11.14 -19.41
N VAL A 97 18.71 -11.42 -19.25
CA VAL A 97 18.13 -12.49 -18.45
C VAL A 97 17.42 -13.48 -19.36
N ASP A 98 17.63 -14.76 -19.13
CA ASP A 98 16.87 -15.83 -19.79
C ASP A 98 15.44 -15.86 -19.23
N THR A 99 14.47 -15.56 -20.07
CA THR A 99 13.04 -15.51 -19.74
C THR A 99 12.24 -16.56 -20.52
N SER A 100 12.92 -17.55 -21.11
CA SER A 100 12.30 -18.57 -21.99
C SER A 100 11.22 -19.43 -21.31
N ASP A 101 11.31 -19.61 -20.00
CA ASP A 101 10.41 -20.44 -19.23
C ASP A 101 9.42 -19.62 -18.36
N VAL A 102 9.42 -18.29 -18.49
CA VAL A 102 8.66 -17.40 -17.62
C VAL A 102 7.29 -17.08 -18.19
N TRP A 103 7.23 -16.72 -19.46
CA TRP A 103 5.99 -16.36 -20.11
C TRP A 103 5.63 -17.34 -21.24
N GLU A 104 4.39 -17.78 -21.28
CA GLU A 104 3.92 -18.69 -22.32
C GLU A 104 4.10 -18.11 -23.73
N THR A 105 3.97 -16.80 -23.89
CA THR A 105 4.04 -16.07 -25.16
C THR A 105 4.97 -14.86 -25.14
N GLY A 106 5.85 -14.77 -24.17
CA GLY A 106 6.82 -13.67 -24.03
C GLY A 106 8.14 -13.89 -24.80
N PRO A 107 9.07 -12.94 -24.71
CA PRO A 107 10.42 -13.10 -25.25
C PRO A 107 11.21 -14.15 -24.45
N SER A 108 12.11 -14.86 -25.13
CA SER A 108 12.99 -15.84 -24.47
C SER A 108 14.17 -15.23 -23.74
N GLU A 109 14.49 -13.97 -24.01
CA GLU A 109 15.54 -13.20 -23.37
C GLU A 109 15.02 -11.77 -23.17
N SER A 110 15.31 -11.19 -22.02
CA SER A 110 14.93 -9.82 -21.70
C SER A 110 16.09 -9.10 -21.01
N ASP A 111 16.22 -7.81 -21.27
CA ASP A 111 17.27 -7.00 -20.71
C ASP A 111 16.76 -6.20 -19.50
N VAL A 112 17.55 -6.19 -18.43
CA VAL A 112 17.38 -5.27 -17.30
C VAL A 112 18.32 -4.09 -17.48
N HIS A 113 17.78 -2.88 -17.45
CA HIS A 113 18.53 -1.63 -17.45
C HIS A 113 18.57 -1.00 -16.07
N LEU A 114 19.72 -0.45 -15.70
CA LEU A 114 19.90 0.25 -14.43
C LEU A 114 20.94 1.36 -14.56
N SER A 115 20.82 2.35 -13.70
CA SER A 115 21.85 3.38 -13.51
C SER A 115 22.31 3.40 -12.06
N TYR A 116 23.57 3.74 -11.83
CA TYR A 116 24.12 3.76 -10.49
C TYR A 116 25.18 4.85 -10.28
N TRP A 117 25.28 5.32 -9.05
CA TRP A 117 26.22 6.32 -8.59
C TRP A 117 27.13 5.73 -7.53
N LEU A 118 28.43 5.76 -7.79
CA LEU A 118 29.43 5.28 -6.86
C LEU A 118 29.98 6.43 -6.01
N PRO A 119 30.28 6.21 -4.74
CA PRO A 119 31.01 7.18 -3.94
C PRO A 119 32.49 7.21 -4.32
N SER A 120 33.13 8.36 -4.12
CA SER A 120 34.50 8.62 -4.57
C SER A 120 35.58 7.73 -3.94
N ASN A 121 35.31 7.04 -2.83
CA ASN A 121 36.25 6.08 -2.23
C ASN A 121 36.47 4.84 -3.11
N THR A 122 35.54 4.50 -4.00
CA THR A 122 35.72 3.41 -4.98
C THR A 122 36.89 3.67 -5.94
N LEU A 123 37.24 4.94 -6.19
CA LEU A 123 38.45 5.28 -6.96
C LEU A 123 39.75 4.81 -6.30
N LYS A 124 39.72 4.49 -5.02
CA LYS A 124 40.84 3.93 -4.26
C LYS A 124 40.80 2.41 -4.16
N GLY A 125 39.84 1.78 -4.84
CA GLY A 125 39.62 0.33 -4.82
C GLY A 125 38.83 -0.16 -3.57
N GLU A 126 38.22 0.75 -2.82
CA GLU A 126 37.34 0.34 -1.73
C GLU A 126 36.05 -0.25 -2.29
N LYS A 127 35.58 -1.34 -1.70
CA LYS A 127 34.30 -1.96 -2.01
C LYS A 127 33.21 -1.38 -1.13
N VAL A 128 32.06 -1.09 -1.72
CA VAL A 128 30.95 -0.40 -1.06
C VAL A 128 29.66 -1.19 -1.12
N PRO A 129 28.77 -1.08 -0.12
CA PRO A 129 27.44 -1.66 -0.21
C PRO A 129 26.56 -0.86 -1.17
N VAL A 130 25.48 -1.50 -1.61
CA VAL A 130 24.49 -0.92 -2.52
C VAL A 130 23.18 -0.70 -1.80
N ILE A 131 22.57 0.47 -2.00
CA ILE A 131 21.15 0.72 -1.74
C ILE A 131 20.47 0.86 -3.10
N ALA A 132 19.53 -0.04 -3.41
CA ALA A 132 18.85 -0.04 -4.69
C ALA A 132 17.37 0.31 -4.55
N ILE A 133 16.87 1.04 -5.55
CA ILE A 133 15.47 1.34 -5.78
C ILE A 133 15.07 0.67 -7.07
N ILE A 134 14.12 -0.25 -7.02
CA ILE A 134 13.65 -1.02 -8.17
C ILE A 134 12.21 -0.62 -8.46
N SER A 135 11.94 -0.14 -9.67
CA SER A 135 10.72 0.64 -9.92
C SER A 135 10.24 0.57 -11.37
N PRO A 136 8.92 0.55 -11.60
CA PRO A 136 8.37 0.82 -12.95
C PRO A 136 8.29 2.31 -13.27
N TYR A 137 8.54 3.20 -12.29
CA TYR A 137 8.23 4.63 -12.41
C TYR A 137 9.31 5.44 -13.11
N PHE A 138 10.43 4.85 -13.47
CA PHE A 138 11.46 5.55 -14.23
C PHE A 138 11.03 5.86 -15.67
N SER A 139 10.00 5.19 -16.18
CA SER A 139 9.35 5.52 -17.44
C SER A 139 8.27 6.60 -17.35
N TYR A 140 8.03 7.16 -16.17
CA TYR A 140 6.89 8.06 -15.89
C TYR A 140 7.16 9.50 -16.34
N GLY A 141 7.87 9.69 -17.45
CA GLY A 141 8.10 11.00 -18.05
C GLY A 141 7.06 11.31 -19.13
N GLN A 142 6.57 12.54 -19.18
CA GLN A 142 5.96 13.07 -20.38
C GLN A 142 7.02 13.10 -21.49
N PRO A 143 6.67 12.97 -22.78
CA PRO A 143 7.64 13.14 -23.86
C PRO A 143 8.38 14.47 -23.70
N GLY A 144 9.69 14.41 -23.44
CA GLY A 144 10.54 15.55 -23.15
C GLY A 144 10.74 15.87 -21.67
N ASP A 145 10.17 15.10 -20.76
CA ASP A 145 10.49 15.14 -19.34
C ASP A 145 11.51 14.03 -19.03
N GLU A 146 12.77 14.42 -18.91
CA GLU A 146 13.87 13.49 -18.63
C GLU A 146 13.90 13.03 -17.15
N SER A 147 13.00 13.52 -16.33
CA SER A 147 12.98 13.22 -14.88
C SER A 147 12.60 11.76 -14.56
N GLY A 148 12.08 11.03 -15.53
CA GLY A 148 11.69 9.62 -15.41
C GLY A 148 12.78 8.60 -15.76
N HIS A 149 13.96 9.02 -16.21
CA HIS A 149 15.03 8.08 -16.59
C HIS A 149 15.82 7.58 -15.39
N THR A 150 16.27 6.33 -15.43
CA THR A 150 17.17 5.78 -14.40
C THR A 150 18.48 6.56 -14.28
N GLY A 151 18.96 7.15 -15.36
CA GLY A 151 20.19 7.95 -15.41
C GLY A 151 20.11 9.32 -14.72
N ILE A 152 18.96 9.71 -14.22
CA ILE A 152 18.73 10.91 -13.44
C ILE A 152 18.30 10.50 -12.03
N VAL A 153 18.87 11.12 -11.00
CA VAL A 153 18.46 10.82 -9.62
C VAL A 153 16.98 11.21 -9.47
N SER A 154 16.15 10.24 -9.16
CA SER A 154 14.69 10.41 -9.11
C SER A 154 14.29 11.31 -7.94
N ALA A 155 13.54 12.36 -8.25
CA ALA A 155 13.04 13.29 -7.25
C ALA A 155 12.19 12.59 -6.19
N GLY A 156 12.47 12.89 -4.93
CA GLY A 156 11.75 12.34 -3.77
C GLY A 156 11.98 10.86 -3.49
N ARG A 157 12.58 10.10 -4.42
CA ARG A 157 12.92 8.67 -4.24
C ARG A 157 14.43 8.49 -4.07
N GLY A 158 15.16 8.68 -5.14
CA GLY A 158 16.61 8.56 -5.18
C GLY A 158 17.35 9.69 -4.51
N GLU A 159 16.83 10.93 -4.55
CA GLU A 159 17.47 12.10 -3.95
C GLU A 159 17.81 11.90 -2.47
N PHE A 160 16.90 11.34 -1.70
CA PHE A 160 17.12 11.09 -0.28
C PHE A 160 18.33 10.16 -0.05
N ILE A 161 18.44 9.09 -0.83
CA ILE A 161 19.58 8.16 -0.76
C ILE A 161 20.85 8.81 -1.34
N TYR A 162 20.72 9.50 -2.46
CA TYR A 162 21.85 10.16 -3.11
C TYR A 162 22.51 11.21 -2.23
N GLU A 163 21.72 12.06 -1.59
CA GLU A 163 22.21 13.15 -0.76
C GLU A 163 22.74 12.68 0.60
N ASN A 164 22.09 11.68 1.19
CA ASN A 164 22.41 11.23 2.55
C ASN A 164 23.36 10.04 2.60
N PHE A 165 23.29 9.08 1.68
CA PHE A 165 24.01 7.81 1.80
C PHE A 165 25.23 7.70 0.89
N VAL A 166 25.17 8.24 -0.33
CA VAL A 166 26.34 8.20 -1.24
C VAL A 166 27.55 8.91 -0.62
N PRO A 167 27.40 10.09 0.02
CA PRO A 167 28.53 10.74 0.71
C PRO A 167 29.10 9.92 1.87
N HIS A 168 28.38 8.97 2.39
CA HIS A 168 28.83 8.06 3.45
C HIS A 168 29.36 6.72 2.94
N GLY A 169 29.58 6.58 1.63
CA GLY A 169 30.24 5.41 1.05
C GLY A 169 29.26 4.27 0.70
N TYR A 170 28.07 4.60 0.27
CA TYR A 170 27.10 3.68 -0.35
C TYR A 170 27.00 3.95 -1.85
N ALA A 171 26.81 2.91 -2.64
CA ALA A 171 26.35 3.08 -4.00
C ALA A 171 24.82 3.23 -4.00
N LEU A 172 24.29 4.16 -4.80
CA LEU A 172 22.87 4.18 -5.17
C LEU A 172 22.71 3.49 -6.50
N ALA A 173 21.69 2.62 -6.63
CA ALA A 173 21.26 2.08 -7.91
C ALA A 173 19.76 2.33 -8.13
N GLN A 174 19.39 2.70 -9.35
CA GLN A 174 18.01 2.81 -9.83
C GLN A 174 17.81 1.79 -10.94
N VAL A 175 16.91 0.83 -10.75
CA VAL A 175 16.69 -0.31 -11.63
C VAL A 175 15.27 -0.24 -12.19
N ALA A 176 15.16 -0.27 -13.52
CA ALA A 176 13.87 -0.37 -14.19
C ALA A 176 13.42 -1.83 -14.27
N VAL A 177 12.16 -2.12 -13.90
CA VAL A 177 11.57 -3.44 -14.09
C VAL A 177 11.34 -3.73 -15.59
N PHE A 178 11.17 -4.99 -15.95
CA PHE A 178 10.93 -5.37 -17.35
C PHE A 178 9.77 -4.59 -17.98
N GLY A 179 9.91 -4.26 -19.26
CA GLY A 179 8.92 -3.50 -20.04
C GLY A 179 8.83 -2.02 -19.68
N THR A 180 9.78 -1.50 -18.90
CA THR A 180 9.79 -0.09 -18.49
C THR A 180 11.15 0.54 -18.79
N GLU A 181 11.16 1.83 -19.09
CA GLU A 181 12.34 2.63 -19.42
C GLU A 181 13.16 1.95 -20.53
N LEU A 182 14.42 1.60 -20.31
CA LEU A 182 15.26 0.87 -21.27
C LEU A 182 15.35 -0.64 -20.99
N SER A 183 14.63 -1.14 -19.98
CA SER A 183 14.48 -2.57 -19.76
C SER A 183 13.53 -3.15 -20.80
N THR A 184 13.95 -4.22 -21.46
CA THR A 184 13.13 -4.93 -22.44
C THR A 184 12.26 -6.00 -21.79
N GLY A 185 11.66 -6.88 -22.58
CA GLY A 185 10.68 -7.84 -22.08
C GLY A 185 9.29 -7.25 -22.03
N CYS A 186 8.42 -7.84 -21.24
CA CYS A 186 7.09 -7.28 -21.04
C CYS A 186 6.86 -6.92 -19.58
N PHE A 187 6.09 -5.85 -19.33
CA PHE A 187 5.66 -5.45 -17.99
C PHE A 187 4.65 -6.45 -17.46
N ASP A 188 5.01 -7.10 -16.38
CA ASP A 188 4.32 -8.26 -15.80
C ASP A 188 3.49 -7.92 -14.54
N TYR A 189 3.53 -6.68 -14.13
CA TYR A 189 2.77 -6.18 -12.97
C TYR A 189 2.88 -7.10 -11.76
N ARG A 190 4.12 -7.27 -11.25
CA ARG A 190 4.45 -8.09 -10.09
C ARG A 190 4.33 -9.60 -10.30
N GLY A 191 4.32 -10.05 -11.55
CA GLY A 191 4.34 -11.46 -11.88
C GLY A 191 5.73 -12.10 -11.78
N GLU A 192 5.81 -13.35 -12.22
CA GLU A 192 7.03 -14.13 -12.11
C GLU A 192 8.20 -13.54 -12.90
N GLY A 193 7.91 -12.98 -14.09
CA GLY A 193 8.94 -12.35 -14.92
C GLY A 193 9.53 -11.11 -14.27
N GLU A 194 8.70 -10.25 -13.70
CA GLU A 194 9.18 -9.07 -12.97
C GLU A 194 10.07 -9.49 -11.80
N GLY A 195 9.62 -10.43 -10.98
CA GLY A 195 10.39 -10.95 -9.85
C GLY A 195 11.73 -11.56 -10.27
N LEU A 196 11.78 -12.27 -11.41
CA LEU A 196 13.03 -12.80 -11.99
C LEU A 196 13.99 -11.68 -12.38
N GLY A 197 13.52 -10.65 -13.07
CA GLY A 197 14.32 -9.49 -13.43
C GLY A 197 14.89 -8.76 -12.21
N ILE A 198 14.08 -8.59 -11.17
CA ILE A 198 14.48 -8.02 -9.88
C ILE A 198 15.57 -8.86 -9.20
N HIS A 199 15.39 -10.17 -9.15
CA HIS A 199 16.37 -11.10 -8.60
C HIS A 199 17.74 -10.93 -9.29
N HIS A 200 17.75 -11.00 -10.63
CA HIS A 200 18.97 -10.84 -11.39
C HIS A 200 19.63 -9.46 -11.24
N ALA A 201 18.84 -8.41 -11.01
CA ALA A 201 19.39 -7.09 -10.69
C ALA A 201 20.13 -7.08 -9.34
N VAL A 202 19.58 -7.73 -8.31
CA VAL A 202 20.25 -7.89 -7.01
C VAL A 202 21.54 -8.70 -7.15
N GLU A 203 21.50 -9.81 -7.91
CA GLU A 203 22.69 -10.64 -8.19
C GLU A 203 23.76 -9.84 -8.94
N TRP A 204 23.36 -9.08 -9.95
CA TRP A 204 24.29 -8.24 -10.71
C TRP A 204 24.97 -7.19 -9.81
N LEU A 205 24.17 -6.45 -9.01
CA LEU A 205 24.67 -5.42 -8.11
C LEU A 205 25.61 -5.98 -7.03
N GLY A 206 25.27 -7.13 -6.47
CA GLY A 206 26.06 -7.79 -5.43
C GLY A 206 27.39 -8.34 -5.94
N SER A 207 27.44 -8.79 -7.19
CA SER A 207 28.60 -9.44 -7.80
C SER A 207 29.63 -8.48 -8.42
N GLN A 208 29.34 -7.17 -8.49
CA GLN A 208 30.25 -6.21 -9.11
C GLN A 208 31.58 -6.11 -8.36
N GLU A 209 32.66 -5.83 -9.09
CA GLU A 209 34.01 -5.71 -8.51
C GLU A 209 34.10 -4.59 -7.45
N TRP A 210 33.34 -3.53 -7.59
CA TRP A 210 33.25 -2.41 -6.66
C TRP A 210 32.29 -2.68 -5.49
N SER A 211 31.45 -3.70 -5.56
CA SER A 211 30.48 -4.07 -4.52
C SER A 211 31.15 -4.86 -3.39
N ASN A 212 30.74 -4.62 -2.15
CA ASN A 212 31.14 -5.45 -1.01
C ASN A 212 30.30 -6.74 -0.88
N GLY A 213 29.35 -6.98 -1.79
CA GLY A 213 28.45 -8.12 -1.76
C GLY A 213 27.20 -7.93 -0.89
N ASN A 214 26.93 -6.73 -0.40
CA ASN A 214 25.76 -6.45 0.43
C ASN A 214 24.84 -5.46 -0.29
N VAL A 215 23.65 -5.91 -0.61
CA VAL A 215 22.59 -5.12 -1.25
C VAL A 215 21.46 -4.92 -0.24
N GLY A 216 21.02 -3.68 -0.07
CA GLY A 216 19.82 -3.30 0.64
C GLY A 216 18.84 -2.65 -0.34
N LEU A 217 17.55 -2.85 -0.13
CA LEU A 217 16.51 -2.21 -0.94
C LEU A 217 15.80 -1.12 -0.15
N TYR A 218 15.33 -0.09 -0.87
CA TYR A 218 14.64 1.07 -0.33
C TYR A 218 13.55 1.51 -1.28
N GLY A 219 12.41 1.93 -0.75
CA GLY A 219 11.38 2.57 -1.56
C GLY A 219 9.98 2.39 -0.98
N LYS A 220 9.05 3.16 -1.54
CA LYS A 220 7.66 3.25 -1.10
C LYS A 220 6.72 2.73 -2.19
N SER A 221 5.56 2.21 -1.79
CA SER A 221 4.51 1.80 -2.72
C SER A 221 4.96 0.60 -3.58
N TYR A 222 4.93 0.73 -4.88
CA TYR A 222 5.45 -0.29 -5.80
C TYR A 222 6.92 -0.61 -5.52
N GLU A 223 7.74 0.41 -5.26
CA GLU A 223 9.15 0.24 -4.87
C GLU A 223 9.33 -0.46 -3.51
N GLY A 224 8.31 -0.42 -2.66
CA GLY A 224 8.23 -1.24 -1.45
C GLY A 224 7.79 -2.68 -1.76
N ALA A 225 6.96 -2.85 -2.77
CA ALA A 225 6.48 -4.15 -3.23
C ALA A 225 7.58 -4.97 -3.91
N THR A 226 8.37 -4.35 -4.80
CA THR A 226 9.50 -5.01 -5.49
C THR A 226 10.54 -5.60 -4.52
N GLN A 227 10.61 -5.08 -3.30
CA GLN A 227 11.48 -5.62 -2.26
C GLN A 227 11.00 -6.98 -1.75
N TRP A 228 9.69 -7.16 -1.65
CA TRP A 228 9.10 -8.46 -1.32
C TRP A 228 9.27 -9.48 -2.45
N GLU A 229 9.26 -9.02 -3.69
CA GLU A 229 9.56 -9.84 -4.87
C GLU A 229 11.02 -10.30 -4.85
N ALA A 230 11.97 -9.38 -4.62
CA ALA A 230 13.37 -9.72 -4.43
C ALA A 230 13.58 -10.76 -3.31
N ALA A 231 12.90 -10.57 -2.19
CA ALA A 231 12.97 -11.49 -1.05
C ALA A 231 12.30 -12.85 -1.37
N ALA A 232 11.25 -12.87 -2.18
CA ALA A 232 10.56 -14.09 -2.59
C ALA A 232 11.45 -15.02 -3.44
N TYR A 233 12.30 -14.46 -4.29
CA TYR A 233 13.32 -15.23 -5.00
C TYR A 233 14.50 -15.62 -4.10
N GLY A 234 14.85 -14.73 -3.17
CA GLY A 234 16.00 -14.92 -2.29
C GLY A 234 17.34 -14.71 -3.01
N SER A 235 18.29 -14.11 -2.35
CA SER A 235 19.65 -13.90 -2.85
C SER A 235 20.60 -13.84 -1.67
N GLU A 236 21.81 -14.39 -1.86
CA GLU A 236 22.86 -14.24 -0.87
C GLU A 236 23.37 -12.79 -0.73
N TYR A 237 23.16 -11.97 -1.76
CA TYR A 237 23.53 -10.55 -1.74
C TYR A 237 22.48 -9.67 -1.05
N LEU A 238 21.21 -10.07 -1.03
CA LEU A 238 20.14 -9.31 -0.41
C LEU A 238 20.20 -9.43 1.12
N LYS A 239 20.67 -8.40 1.80
CA LYS A 239 20.84 -8.41 3.26
C LYS A 239 19.66 -7.82 4.02
N THR A 240 19.04 -6.80 3.46
CA THR A 240 17.96 -6.07 4.12
C THR A 240 17.01 -5.44 3.13
N ILE A 241 15.75 -5.34 3.53
CA ILE A 241 14.71 -4.59 2.83
C ILE A 241 14.10 -3.54 3.75
N VAL A 242 13.73 -2.40 3.16
CA VAL A 242 13.07 -1.28 3.84
C VAL A 242 11.78 -0.93 3.08
N PRO A 243 10.76 -1.81 3.12
CA PRO A 243 9.50 -1.57 2.43
C PRO A 243 8.67 -0.53 3.17
N ILE A 244 8.43 0.60 2.51
CA ILE A 244 7.57 1.69 3.01
C ILE A 244 6.24 1.60 2.29
N SER A 245 5.14 1.35 3.01
CA SER A 245 3.82 1.18 2.41
C SER A 245 3.86 0.28 1.16
N GLY A 246 4.60 -0.82 1.26
CA GLY A 246 4.82 -1.78 0.18
C GLY A 246 3.86 -2.96 0.29
N THR A 247 3.05 -3.18 -0.73
CA THR A 247 2.13 -4.33 -0.72
C THR A 247 2.88 -5.66 -0.81
N THR A 248 2.46 -6.62 -0.03
CA THR A 248 3.04 -7.97 0.03
C THR A 248 2.43 -8.93 -0.98
N ALA A 249 1.22 -8.61 -1.46
CA ALA A 249 0.47 -9.36 -2.46
C ALA A 249 -0.45 -8.41 -3.24
N LEU A 250 -0.76 -8.76 -4.49
CA LEU A 250 -1.58 -7.91 -5.34
C LEU A 250 -3.08 -8.02 -5.02
N HIS A 251 -3.57 -9.23 -4.76
CA HIS A 251 -5.00 -9.44 -4.50
C HIS A 251 -5.55 -8.60 -3.34
N PRO A 252 -4.96 -8.61 -2.14
CA PRO A 252 -5.48 -7.81 -1.03
C PRO A 252 -5.26 -6.30 -1.19
N LEU A 253 -4.48 -5.86 -2.17
CA LEU A 253 -4.40 -4.46 -2.57
C LEU A 253 -5.65 -4.03 -3.33
N LEU A 254 -6.16 -4.89 -4.21
CA LEU A 254 -7.24 -4.58 -5.14
C LEU A 254 -8.61 -5.03 -4.63
N TYR A 255 -8.64 -6.02 -3.76
CA TYR A 255 -9.87 -6.61 -3.24
C TYR A 255 -9.75 -6.88 -1.74
N LYS A 256 -10.73 -6.46 -0.98
CA LYS A 256 -10.79 -6.70 0.46
C LYS A 256 -12.08 -7.41 0.80
N ASN A 257 -12.00 -8.66 1.26
CA ASN A 257 -13.16 -9.49 1.55
C ASN A 257 -14.19 -9.47 0.40
N GLY A 258 -13.73 -9.62 -0.83
CA GLY A 258 -14.55 -9.56 -2.05
C GLY A 258 -14.99 -8.17 -2.50
N SER A 259 -14.79 -7.13 -1.71
CA SER A 259 -15.06 -5.74 -2.09
C SER A 259 -13.96 -5.22 -2.99
N ALA A 260 -14.31 -4.76 -4.19
CA ALA A 260 -13.36 -4.21 -5.13
C ALA A 260 -13.02 -2.76 -4.78
N GLU A 261 -11.75 -2.43 -4.68
CA GLU A 261 -11.31 -1.04 -4.61
C GLU A 261 -11.52 -0.32 -5.95
N ALA A 262 -11.74 0.98 -5.89
CA ALA A 262 -11.87 1.81 -7.09
C ALA A 262 -10.66 1.68 -8.03
N ARG A 263 -9.49 1.42 -7.46
CA ARG A 263 -8.26 1.21 -8.20
C ARG A 263 -8.15 -0.14 -8.89
N SER A 264 -8.89 -1.16 -8.45
CA SER A 264 -8.86 -2.48 -9.07
C SER A 264 -9.14 -2.43 -10.58
N GLN A 265 -9.99 -1.51 -11.00
CA GLN A 265 -10.31 -1.29 -12.40
C GLN A 265 -9.32 -0.37 -13.12
N VAL A 266 -8.67 0.53 -12.38
CA VAL A 266 -7.84 1.61 -12.95
C VAL A 266 -6.36 1.26 -12.90
N MET A 267 -5.93 0.43 -11.95
CA MET A 267 -4.51 0.16 -11.74
C MET A 267 -3.86 -0.59 -12.89
N HIS A 268 -4.46 -1.66 -13.37
CA HIS A 268 -3.96 -2.36 -14.55
C HIS A 268 -3.90 -1.42 -15.75
N MET A 269 -4.94 -0.59 -15.98
CA MET A 269 -4.95 0.41 -17.04
C MET A 269 -3.92 1.51 -16.81
N ASN A 270 -3.77 1.97 -15.57
CA ASN A 270 -2.85 3.05 -15.24
C ASN A 270 -1.41 2.62 -15.44
N TYR A 271 -1.05 1.45 -14.93
CA TYR A 271 0.29 0.90 -15.15
C TYR A 271 0.52 0.54 -16.60
N PHE A 272 -0.47 -0.05 -17.26
CA PHE A 272 -0.47 -0.28 -18.69
C PHE A 272 -0.20 1.01 -19.48
N SER A 273 -0.88 2.10 -19.18
CA SER A 273 -0.74 3.35 -19.92
C SER A 273 0.51 4.16 -19.54
N SER A 274 1.09 3.90 -18.37
CA SER A 274 2.21 4.68 -17.84
C SER A 274 3.58 4.00 -18.05
N THR A 275 3.60 2.69 -18.23
CA THR A 275 4.83 1.93 -18.45
C THR A 275 5.13 1.70 -19.93
N VAL A 276 4.12 1.76 -20.77
CA VAL A 276 4.30 1.69 -22.23
C VAL A 276 4.88 3.01 -22.69
N ASP A 277 6.02 2.96 -23.36
CA ASP A 277 6.60 4.12 -24.04
C ASP A 277 5.52 4.77 -24.94
N TYR A 278 5.34 6.07 -24.79
CA TYR A 278 4.31 6.83 -25.53
C TYR A 278 4.44 6.74 -27.05
N ASN A 279 5.54 6.21 -27.54
CA ASN A 279 5.75 5.88 -28.94
C ASN A 279 5.29 4.47 -29.33
N ALA A 280 4.74 3.71 -28.39
CA ALA A 280 4.33 2.35 -28.64
C ALA A 280 3.06 2.30 -29.48
N ASP A 281 3.22 2.23 -30.77
CA ASP A 281 2.29 1.46 -31.60
C ASP A 281 2.29 -0.05 -31.20
N ASP A 282 3.09 -0.42 -30.19
CA ASP A 282 3.38 -1.78 -29.77
C ASP A 282 2.81 -2.07 -28.39
N LEU A 283 1.69 -2.78 -28.37
CA LEU A 283 1.20 -3.51 -27.19
C LEU A 283 2.14 -4.68 -26.81
N ASP A 284 3.25 -4.82 -27.53
CA ASP A 284 4.19 -5.94 -27.40
C ASP A 284 5.02 -5.84 -26.10
N ASN A 285 4.99 -4.69 -25.40
CA ASN A 285 5.70 -4.48 -24.12
C ASN A 285 4.87 -4.82 -22.88
N ILE A 286 3.67 -5.36 -23.06
CA ILE A 286 2.80 -5.74 -21.95
C ILE A 286 2.58 -7.24 -22.03
N CYS A 287 2.77 -7.91 -20.92
CA CYS A 287 2.54 -9.34 -20.87
C CYS A 287 1.08 -9.67 -21.17
N PRO A 288 0.81 -10.75 -21.91
CA PRO A 288 -0.54 -11.11 -22.35
C PRO A 288 -1.52 -11.33 -21.20
N ASP A 289 -1.07 -11.91 -20.09
CA ASP A 289 -1.85 -12.18 -18.89
C ASP A 289 -2.33 -10.89 -18.20
N ILE A 290 -1.54 -9.81 -18.26
CA ILE A 290 -1.99 -8.47 -17.83
C ILE A 290 -3.15 -7.98 -18.68
N LEU A 291 -3.08 -8.19 -20.00
CA LEU A 291 -4.17 -7.84 -20.91
C LEU A 291 -5.42 -8.69 -20.62
N GLU A 292 -5.24 -9.97 -20.33
CA GLU A 292 -6.32 -10.85 -19.94
C GLU A 292 -6.94 -10.41 -18.60
N GLY A 293 -6.14 -10.14 -17.59
CA GLY A 293 -6.57 -9.58 -16.32
C GLY A 293 -7.29 -8.25 -16.46
N PHE A 294 -6.83 -7.40 -17.38
CA PHE A 294 -7.47 -6.13 -17.71
C PHE A 294 -8.85 -6.32 -18.34
N PHE A 295 -9.01 -7.27 -19.26
CA PHE A 295 -10.28 -7.47 -19.96
C PHE A 295 -11.26 -8.36 -19.21
N ALA A 296 -10.79 -9.29 -18.38
CA ALA A 296 -11.61 -10.27 -17.69
C ALA A 296 -11.86 -9.94 -16.20
N GLY A 297 -10.89 -9.31 -15.52
CA GLY A 297 -10.87 -9.23 -14.07
C GLY A 297 -11.65 -8.08 -13.43
N PRO A 298 -11.44 -6.82 -13.84
CA PRO A 298 -11.90 -5.69 -13.05
C PRO A 298 -13.41 -5.40 -13.15
N THR A 299 -14.07 -5.90 -14.17
CA THR A 299 -15.48 -5.61 -14.41
C THR A 299 -16.43 -6.52 -13.66
N THR A 300 -15.88 -7.50 -12.94
CA THR A 300 -16.64 -8.52 -12.26
C THR A 300 -16.40 -8.47 -10.77
N TYR A 301 -17.40 -8.79 -10.02
CA TYR A 301 -17.36 -8.95 -8.59
C TYR A 301 -16.34 -9.97 -8.16
N GLY A 302 -15.33 -9.53 -7.45
CA GLY A 302 -14.30 -10.39 -6.94
C GLY A 302 -13.50 -11.04 -8.06
N ALA A 303 -12.24 -10.73 -8.16
CA ALA A 303 -11.34 -11.46 -9.02
C ALA A 303 -11.40 -12.95 -8.64
N GLY A 304 -11.50 -13.82 -9.61
CA GLY A 304 -11.62 -15.25 -9.39
C GLY A 304 -13.04 -15.82 -9.51
N GLU A 305 -14.08 -14.98 -9.49
CA GLU A 305 -15.47 -15.50 -9.56
C GLU A 305 -15.86 -16.00 -10.95
N PHE A 306 -15.18 -15.54 -12.01
CA PHE A 306 -15.57 -15.84 -13.39
C PHE A 306 -14.46 -16.48 -14.22
N ASP A 307 -13.23 -16.55 -13.71
CA ASP A 307 -12.11 -17.12 -14.44
C ASP A 307 -11.16 -17.88 -13.50
N PRO A 308 -10.99 -19.21 -13.67
CA PRO A 308 -10.01 -19.97 -12.91
C PRO A 308 -8.55 -19.52 -13.12
N TYR A 309 -8.27 -18.71 -14.14
CA TYR A 309 -6.97 -18.07 -14.34
C TYR A 309 -6.68 -17.00 -13.29
N MET A 310 -7.71 -16.36 -12.72
CA MET A 310 -7.51 -15.28 -11.78
C MET A 310 -6.94 -15.76 -10.44
N ASP A 311 -7.24 -16.96 -10.01
CA ASP A 311 -6.65 -17.53 -8.80
C ASP A 311 -5.14 -17.71 -8.97
N ASN A 312 -4.70 -18.31 -10.06
CA ASN A 312 -3.28 -18.45 -10.39
C ASN A 312 -2.61 -17.09 -10.58
N TYR A 313 -3.29 -16.14 -11.20
CA TYR A 313 -2.78 -14.78 -11.42
C TYR A 313 -2.44 -14.09 -10.10
N TYR A 314 -3.31 -14.16 -9.10
CA TYR A 314 -3.08 -13.54 -7.80
C TYR A 314 -2.16 -14.36 -6.89
N ASP A 315 -2.21 -15.67 -6.96
CA ASP A 315 -1.31 -16.55 -6.21
C ASP A 315 0.15 -16.35 -6.62
N GLU A 316 0.39 -16.19 -7.92
CA GLU A 316 1.69 -15.86 -8.46
C GLU A 316 2.21 -14.53 -7.90
N ARG A 317 1.33 -13.55 -7.74
CA ARG A 317 1.59 -12.18 -7.26
C ARG A 317 1.48 -12.03 -5.73
N SER A 318 1.55 -13.13 -5.00
CA SER A 318 1.67 -13.18 -3.54
C SER A 318 3.10 -13.52 -3.14
N HIS A 319 3.83 -12.53 -2.61
CA HIS A 319 5.28 -12.65 -2.39
C HIS A 319 5.66 -12.93 -0.94
N ILE A 320 4.80 -12.57 0.02
CA ILE A 320 5.14 -12.63 1.46
C ILE A 320 5.49 -14.03 1.95
N ASP A 321 4.72 -15.04 1.54
CA ASP A 321 4.95 -16.44 1.92
C ASP A 321 6.21 -17.01 1.26
N LYS A 322 6.44 -16.65 0.00
CA LYS A 322 7.65 -17.04 -0.75
C LYS A 322 8.89 -16.40 -0.11
N ALA A 323 8.81 -15.11 0.24
CA ALA A 323 9.88 -14.40 0.94
C ALA A 323 10.20 -15.03 2.30
N PHE A 324 9.18 -15.41 3.05
CA PHE A 324 9.32 -16.09 4.33
C PHE A 324 10.09 -17.43 4.20
N GLN A 325 9.87 -18.16 3.12
CA GLN A 325 10.51 -19.46 2.88
C GLN A 325 11.93 -19.34 2.33
N ASN A 326 12.14 -18.41 1.38
CA ASN A 326 13.32 -18.38 0.54
C ASN A 326 14.42 -17.44 1.02
N TRP A 327 14.11 -16.50 1.90
CA TRP A 327 15.03 -15.45 2.31
C TRP A 327 15.16 -15.37 3.84
N LYS A 328 16.29 -14.87 4.34
CA LYS A 328 16.58 -14.77 5.79
C LYS A 328 17.26 -13.45 6.17
N GLY A 329 17.07 -12.41 5.39
CA GLY A 329 17.58 -11.08 5.70
C GLY A 329 16.76 -10.33 6.76
N SER A 330 17.07 -9.07 6.95
CA SER A 330 16.39 -8.18 7.90
C SER A 330 15.35 -7.30 7.22
N VAL A 331 14.29 -6.96 7.96
CA VAL A 331 13.18 -6.14 7.46
C VAL A 331 13.00 -4.91 8.34
N TYR A 332 13.13 -3.72 7.78
CA TYR A 332 12.63 -2.51 8.42
C TYR A 332 11.27 -2.15 7.82
N TRP A 333 10.22 -2.61 8.45
CA TRP A 333 8.85 -2.51 7.94
C TRP A 333 8.19 -1.20 8.34
N ILE A 334 7.85 -0.39 7.37
CA ILE A 334 7.32 0.96 7.59
C ILE A 334 5.95 1.08 6.94
N GLN A 335 4.96 1.52 7.72
CA GLN A 335 3.58 1.65 7.25
C GLN A 335 2.89 2.88 7.85
N GLY A 336 2.18 3.62 6.99
CA GLY A 336 1.20 4.60 7.43
C GLY A 336 -0.07 3.91 7.91
N MET A 337 -0.51 4.20 9.12
CA MET A 337 -1.74 3.63 9.70
C MET A 337 -3.01 4.19 9.03
N GLN A 338 -2.89 5.34 8.38
CA GLN A 338 -3.96 6.02 7.64
C GLN A 338 -3.77 5.90 6.12
N ASP A 339 -2.91 4.98 5.67
CA ASP A 339 -2.65 4.76 4.26
C ASP A 339 -3.88 4.10 3.60
N TRP A 340 -4.54 4.87 2.75
CA TRP A 340 -5.68 4.40 1.96
C TRP A 340 -5.24 3.78 0.63
N ASN A 341 -4.00 4.07 0.19
CA ASN A 341 -3.47 3.56 -1.07
C ASN A 341 -2.94 2.13 -0.92
N VAL A 342 -2.13 1.88 0.11
CA VAL A 342 -1.72 0.55 0.50
C VAL A 342 -2.19 0.33 1.92
N ASP A 343 -3.37 -0.21 2.05
CA ASP A 343 -4.02 -0.41 3.34
C ASP A 343 -3.11 -1.14 4.33
N PRO A 344 -2.97 -0.64 5.57
CA PRO A 344 -2.20 -1.30 6.63
C PRO A 344 -2.62 -2.74 6.89
N HIS A 345 -3.87 -3.06 6.63
CA HIS A 345 -4.40 -4.41 6.74
C HIS A 345 -3.56 -5.45 5.98
N GLN A 346 -3.06 -5.13 4.78
CA GLN A 346 -2.23 -6.04 3.99
C GLN A 346 -0.91 -6.41 4.68
N VAL A 347 -0.39 -5.50 5.50
CA VAL A 347 0.86 -5.67 6.23
C VAL A 347 0.64 -6.52 7.49
N PHE A 348 -0.50 -6.37 8.12
CA PHE A 348 -0.77 -6.90 9.45
C PHE A 348 -1.71 -8.11 9.48
N SER A 349 -2.42 -8.42 8.41
CA SER A 349 -3.36 -9.52 8.40
C SER A 349 -2.90 -10.65 7.49
N SER A 350 -2.63 -11.80 8.08
CA SER A 350 -2.41 -13.05 7.36
C SER A 350 -3.73 -13.83 7.22
N PRO A 351 -3.79 -14.83 6.31
CA PRO A 351 -4.96 -15.71 6.20
C PRO A 351 -5.39 -16.35 7.53
N ASP A 352 -4.46 -16.57 8.43
CA ASP A 352 -4.73 -17.11 9.77
C ASP A 352 -5.16 -16.05 10.79
N GLY A 353 -5.26 -14.78 10.36
CA GLY A 353 -5.64 -13.66 11.20
C GLY A 353 -4.57 -13.24 12.21
N LYS A 354 -3.32 -13.67 12.02
CA LYS A 354 -2.17 -13.25 12.80
C LYS A 354 -1.38 -12.22 12.00
N PRO A 355 -0.92 -11.13 12.60
CA PRO A 355 -0.10 -10.15 11.88
C PRO A 355 1.16 -10.76 11.28
N TRP A 356 1.43 -10.49 10.01
CA TRP A 356 2.64 -10.94 9.33
C TRP A 356 3.90 -10.51 10.06
N TYR A 357 3.91 -9.32 10.60
CA TYR A 357 4.98 -8.82 11.44
C TYR A 357 5.36 -9.78 12.56
N GLN A 358 4.35 -10.26 13.32
CA GLN A 358 4.56 -11.21 14.41
C GLN A 358 5.02 -12.58 13.91
N ILE A 359 4.48 -13.05 12.78
CA ILE A 359 4.89 -14.32 12.17
C ILE A 359 6.39 -14.28 11.84
N TYR A 360 6.86 -13.21 11.23
CA TYR A 360 8.27 -13.04 10.91
C TYR A 360 9.15 -12.97 12.17
N GLN A 361 8.75 -12.18 13.18
CA GLN A 361 9.47 -12.10 14.45
C GLN A 361 9.58 -13.46 15.16
N GLU A 362 8.48 -14.22 15.25
CA GLU A 362 8.45 -15.53 15.90
C GLU A 362 9.28 -16.59 15.15
N ALA A 363 9.41 -16.44 13.84
CA ALA A 363 10.29 -17.29 13.03
C ALA A 363 11.77 -16.90 13.13
N GLY A 364 12.09 -15.85 13.89
CA GLY A 364 13.45 -15.41 14.16
C GLY A 364 14.04 -14.46 13.11
N PHE A 365 13.20 -13.86 12.27
CA PHE A 365 13.65 -12.77 11.41
C PHE A 365 13.97 -11.52 12.24
N GLU A 366 14.94 -10.75 11.80
CA GLU A 366 15.26 -9.45 12.36
C GLU A 366 14.33 -8.40 11.76
N VAL A 367 13.25 -8.08 12.49
CA VAL A 367 12.19 -7.18 12.02
C VAL A 367 12.09 -5.99 12.94
N LYS A 368 12.27 -4.79 12.40
CA LYS A 368 11.96 -3.51 13.02
C LYS A 368 10.69 -2.94 12.39
N GLY A 369 9.81 -2.34 13.17
CA GLY A 369 8.60 -1.68 12.68
C GLY A 369 8.58 -0.18 12.94
N MET A 370 7.98 0.56 12.01
CA MET A 370 7.60 1.96 12.21
C MET A 370 6.19 2.16 11.69
N LEU A 371 5.26 2.42 12.58
CA LEU A 371 3.83 2.58 12.29
C LEU A 371 3.40 4.00 12.67
N GLY A 372 3.21 4.86 11.68
CA GLY A 372 2.85 6.27 11.91
C GLY A 372 1.43 6.61 11.49
N GLN A 373 0.87 7.68 12.05
CA GLN A 373 -0.48 8.17 11.71
C GLN A 373 -0.45 9.02 10.44
N TRP A 374 0.23 8.58 9.40
CA TRP A 374 0.27 9.22 8.08
C TRP A 374 -0.35 8.35 6.99
N GLU A 375 -0.57 8.97 5.86
CA GLU A 375 -1.06 8.34 4.64
C GLU A 375 0.07 7.67 3.85
N HIS A 376 -0.08 7.62 2.53
CA HIS A 376 0.86 7.04 1.60
C HIS A 376 2.12 7.90 1.39
N ASN A 377 2.89 8.12 2.47
CA ASN A 377 4.04 9.03 2.48
C ASN A 377 5.31 8.36 3.04
N TYR A 378 6.46 8.95 2.72
CA TYR A 378 7.69 8.62 3.42
C TYR A 378 7.64 9.20 4.85
N PRO A 379 8.31 8.58 5.82
CA PRO A 379 8.27 9.05 7.21
C PRO A 379 8.76 10.48 7.42
N ASP A 380 9.65 10.97 6.55
CA ASP A 380 10.27 12.28 6.60
C ASP A 380 9.56 13.34 5.75
N GLN A 381 8.57 12.95 4.96
CA GLN A 381 7.81 13.88 4.15
C GLN A 381 6.80 14.64 4.99
N TRP A 382 7.13 15.90 5.26
CA TRP A 382 6.19 16.84 5.86
C TRP A 382 5.61 17.75 4.78
N THR A 383 4.36 17.59 4.52
CA THR A 383 3.58 18.52 3.71
C THR A 383 2.39 19.01 4.52
N LYS A 384 1.85 20.14 4.11
CA LYS A 384 0.60 20.66 4.68
C LYS A 384 -0.53 19.61 4.60
N HIS A 385 -0.47 18.76 3.59
CA HIS A 385 -1.39 17.66 3.34
C HIS A 385 -1.22 16.50 4.34
N ASN A 386 -0.01 16.19 4.77
CA ASN A 386 0.25 15.13 5.74
C ASN A 386 -0.41 15.39 7.10
N ASN A 387 -0.74 16.65 7.39
CA ASN A 387 -1.37 17.05 8.64
C ASN A 387 -2.86 17.37 8.51
N GLN A 388 -3.42 17.43 7.31
CA GLN A 388 -4.76 17.97 7.10
C GLN A 388 -5.67 17.09 6.25
N GLU A 389 -5.08 16.18 5.49
CA GLU A 389 -5.81 15.31 4.59
C GLU A 389 -5.28 13.89 4.80
N THR A 390 -5.64 13.28 5.89
CA THR A 390 -5.77 11.85 5.84
C THR A 390 -6.87 11.63 4.81
N GLY A 391 -6.67 10.92 3.70
CA GLY A 391 -7.68 10.70 2.66
C GLY A 391 -9.05 10.25 3.16
N TYR A 392 -9.18 10.19 4.43
CA TYR A 392 -10.30 9.77 5.24
C TYR A 392 -11.02 10.91 5.98
N GLY A 393 -10.81 12.16 5.59
CA GLY A 393 -11.55 13.29 6.14
C GLY A 393 -11.30 13.58 7.62
N GLY A 394 -10.30 12.94 8.23
CA GLY A 394 -9.83 13.31 9.57
C GLY A 394 -8.76 14.39 9.47
N GLU A 395 -8.91 15.49 10.19
CA GLU A 395 -7.81 16.40 10.38
C GLU A 395 -6.75 15.71 11.23
N ALA A 396 -5.54 15.55 10.69
CA ALA A 396 -4.41 15.20 11.52
C ALA A 396 -4.12 16.38 12.45
N ILE A 397 -4.33 16.17 13.74
CA ILE A 397 -4.19 17.20 14.75
C ILE A 397 -2.75 17.41 15.23
N HIS A 398 -1.78 16.69 14.65
CA HIS A 398 -0.38 16.75 15.08
C HIS A 398 0.58 16.55 13.92
N ASN A 399 1.82 16.95 14.16
CA ASN A 399 2.90 16.74 13.21
C ASN A 399 3.28 15.24 13.19
N MET A 400 3.12 14.61 12.02
CA MET A 400 3.37 13.18 11.82
C MET A 400 4.81 12.87 11.39
N THR A 401 5.60 13.89 11.11
CA THR A 401 6.90 13.73 10.46
C THR A 401 7.96 13.18 11.40
N ARG A 402 8.72 12.20 10.91
CA ARG A 402 9.91 11.66 11.55
C ARG A 402 11.15 12.41 11.08
N TRP A 403 11.54 13.46 11.81
CA TRP A 403 12.70 14.27 11.45
C TRP A 403 14.04 13.56 11.62
N ASP A 404 14.10 12.53 12.43
CA ASP A 404 15.27 11.67 12.64
C ASP A 404 15.37 10.51 11.63
N TRP A 405 14.50 10.47 10.64
CA TRP A 405 14.41 9.36 9.69
C TRP A 405 15.73 9.04 9.00
N ALA A 406 16.46 10.05 8.55
CA ALA A 406 17.74 9.85 7.89
C ALA A 406 18.75 9.14 8.81
N GLN A 407 18.82 9.54 10.08
CA GLN A 407 19.73 8.95 11.06
C GLN A 407 19.33 7.52 11.43
N ASP A 408 18.05 7.27 11.66
CA ASP A 408 17.53 5.95 12.01
C ASP A 408 17.75 4.93 10.89
N LEU A 409 17.50 5.33 9.64
CA LEU A 409 17.78 4.50 8.47
C LEU A 409 19.28 4.31 8.24
N PHE A 410 20.09 5.35 8.52
CA PHE A 410 21.54 5.26 8.41
C PHE A 410 22.12 4.21 9.37
N GLU A 411 21.70 4.23 10.63
CA GLU A 411 22.12 3.23 11.62
C GLU A 411 21.70 1.81 11.23
N TRP A 412 20.54 1.66 10.64
CA TRP A 412 20.07 0.39 10.07
C TRP A 412 21.01 -0.14 8.99
N TYR A 413 21.32 0.67 7.98
CA TYR A 413 22.19 0.24 6.88
C TYR A 413 23.66 0.12 7.27
N GLU A 414 24.17 0.94 8.19
CA GLU A 414 25.53 0.79 8.73
C GLU A 414 25.72 -0.61 9.34
N TYR A 415 24.74 -1.08 10.09
CA TYR A 415 24.80 -2.40 10.69
C TYR A 415 24.64 -3.53 9.66
N TYR A 416 23.56 -3.52 8.87
CA TYR A 416 23.25 -4.66 7.98
C TYR A 416 24.09 -4.71 6.71
N LEU A 417 24.54 -3.58 6.19
CA LEU A 417 25.29 -3.53 4.93
C LEU A 417 26.80 -3.35 5.12
N LYS A 418 27.23 -2.76 6.22
CA LYS A 418 28.66 -2.56 6.50
C LYS A 418 29.15 -3.34 7.71
N GLY A 419 28.27 -3.82 8.59
CA GLY A 419 28.66 -4.47 9.84
C GLY A 419 29.28 -3.50 10.85
N VAL A 420 28.90 -2.24 10.81
CA VAL A 420 29.42 -1.15 11.65
C VAL A 420 28.34 -0.67 12.63
N GLY A 421 28.76 -0.25 13.81
CA GLY A 421 27.83 0.26 14.82
C GLY A 421 27.16 -0.82 15.66
N PRO A 422 26.30 -0.41 16.61
CA PRO A 422 25.53 -1.33 17.43
C PRO A 422 24.40 -1.96 16.61
N LYS A 423 23.96 -3.14 17.02
CA LYS A 423 22.76 -3.76 16.44
C LYS A 423 21.55 -2.85 16.67
N PRO A 424 20.79 -2.52 15.63
CA PRO A 424 19.57 -1.73 15.78
C PRO A 424 18.55 -2.38 16.70
N ASP A 425 17.75 -1.56 17.35
CA ASP A 425 16.58 -2.01 18.07
C ASP A 425 15.54 -2.61 17.08
N LEU A 426 15.07 -3.80 17.38
CA LEU A 426 14.10 -4.54 16.55
C LEU A 426 12.65 -4.38 17.03
N ASN A 427 12.41 -3.44 17.92
CA ASN A 427 11.07 -3.13 18.40
C ASN A 427 10.22 -2.42 17.35
N VAL A 428 8.92 -2.31 17.62
CA VAL A 428 7.98 -1.52 16.84
C VAL A 428 7.87 -0.13 17.44
N GLN A 429 8.16 0.87 16.64
CA GLN A 429 7.89 2.26 16.96
C GLN A 429 6.51 2.60 16.40
N ILE A 430 5.57 2.98 17.26
CA ILE A 430 4.19 3.26 16.85
C ILE A 430 3.71 4.61 17.34
N GLN A 431 3.04 5.35 16.48
CA GLN A 431 2.40 6.60 16.77
C GLN A 431 0.91 6.40 17.04
N ARG A 432 0.43 6.98 18.12
CA ARG A 432 -1.00 7.02 18.44
C ARG A 432 -1.69 8.17 17.68
N ASN A 433 -3.03 8.16 17.71
CA ASN A 433 -3.84 9.21 17.09
C ASN A 433 -3.68 10.60 17.75
N ASP A 434 -3.05 10.68 18.94
CA ASP A 434 -2.69 11.93 19.61
C ASP A 434 -1.27 12.44 19.25
N GLY A 435 -0.58 11.75 18.34
CA GLY A 435 0.77 12.09 17.87
C GLY A 435 1.92 11.54 18.72
N GLU A 436 1.63 11.02 19.89
CA GLU A 436 2.64 10.47 20.78
C GLU A 436 3.23 9.16 20.23
N TRP A 437 4.54 9.04 20.32
CA TRP A 437 5.26 7.84 19.92
C TRP A 437 5.58 6.95 21.12
N ARG A 438 5.52 5.66 20.91
CA ARG A 438 6.00 4.65 21.86
C ARG A 438 6.72 3.50 21.19
N VAL A 439 7.38 2.70 22.00
CA VAL A 439 8.10 1.49 21.56
C VAL A 439 7.43 0.25 22.14
N GLU A 440 7.14 -0.73 21.33
CA GLU A 440 6.62 -2.03 21.72
C GLU A 440 7.51 -3.15 21.22
N GLU A 441 7.59 -4.28 21.92
CA GLU A 441 8.32 -5.45 21.41
C GLU A 441 7.74 -5.97 20.09
N THR A 442 6.43 -5.88 19.97
CA THR A 442 5.65 -6.28 18.78
C THR A 442 4.36 -5.49 18.71
N TRP A 443 3.73 -5.48 17.56
CA TRP A 443 2.40 -4.89 17.40
C TRP A 443 1.44 -5.91 16.76
N PRO A 444 0.20 -6.07 17.24
CA PRO A 444 -0.36 -5.49 18.48
C PRO A 444 0.44 -5.87 19.74
N PRO A 445 0.38 -5.01 20.80
CA PRO A 445 1.11 -5.28 22.04
C PRO A 445 0.71 -6.63 22.66
N LYS A 446 1.66 -7.32 23.29
CA LYS A 446 1.42 -8.64 23.89
C LYS A 446 0.47 -8.61 25.09
N ASP A 447 0.39 -7.48 25.76
CA ASP A 447 -0.46 -7.25 26.93
C ASP A 447 -1.81 -6.60 26.59
N ALA A 448 -2.12 -6.45 25.31
CA ALA A 448 -3.44 -6.00 24.88
C ALA A 448 -4.52 -7.04 25.24
N GLU A 449 -5.52 -6.62 25.98
CA GLU A 449 -6.65 -7.46 26.37
C GLU A 449 -7.80 -7.32 25.37
N LYS A 450 -8.33 -8.45 24.91
CA LYS A 450 -9.48 -8.45 24.04
C LYS A 450 -10.74 -8.03 24.79
N LYS A 451 -11.35 -6.92 24.34
CA LYS A 451 -12.66 -6.46 24.80
C LYS A 451 -13.69 -6.63 23.68
N THR A 452 -14.86 -7.14 24.02
CA THR A 452 -15.99 -7.26 23.09
C THR A 452 -17.08 -6.25 23.47
N ILE A 453 -17.59 -5.53 22.47
CA ILE A 453 -18.68 -4.56 22.62
C ILE A 453 -19.90 -5.14 21.92
N SER A 454 -21.03 -5.22 22.61
CA SER A 454 -22.31 -5.57 21.99
C SER A 454 -22.87 -4.37 21.25
N LEU A 455 -23.07 -4.49 19.96
CA LEU A 455 -23.70 -3.43 19.17
C LEU A 455 -25.19 -3.25 19.49
N GLY A 456 -25.80 -4.22 20.18
CA GLY A 456 -27.15 -4.11 20.72
C GLY A 456 -27.31 -3.07 21.82
N ASP A 457 -26.18 -2.68 22.46
CA ASP A 457 -26.16 -1.66 23.51
C ASP A 457 -25.98 -0.25 22.93
N CYS A 458 -25.71 -0.13 21.63
CA CYS A 458 -25.52 1.14 20.95
C CYS A 458 -26.86 1.74 20.51
N GLN A 459 -26.95 3.08 20.51
CA GLN A 459 -28.09 3.76 19.92
C GLN A 459 -28.03 3.63 18.42
N ASN A 460 -29.10 3.15 17.82
CA ASN A 460 -29.17 2.84 16.39
C ASN A 460 -30.00 3.87 15.63
N THR A 461 -29.47 4.35 14.49
CA THR A 461 -30.20 5.09 13.48
C THR A 461 -30.10 4.38 12.15
N GLY A 462 -31.22 3.96 11.60
CA GLY A 462 -31.26 3.16 10.37
C GLY A 462 -31.20 1.66 10.65
N VAL A 463 -31.63 0.89 9.69
CA VAL A 463 -31.65 -0.58 9.76
C VAL A 463 -31.17 -1.24 8.48
N PHE A 464 -31.05 -0.48 7.40
CA PHE A 464 -30.60 -0.97 6.09
C PHE A 464 -29.38 -0.20 5.62
N VAL A 465 -28.44 -0.93 5.06
CA VAL A 465 -27.36 -0.39 4.23
C VAL A 465 -27.76 -0.61 2.77
N SER A 466 -27.76 0.45 1.98
CA SER A 466 -28.10 0.38 0.55
C SER A 466 -27.48 1.55 -0.19
N GLY A 467 -26.91 1.28 -1.36
CA GLY A 467 -26.30 2.29 -2.20
C GLY A 467 -27.30 3.17 -2.94
N VAL A 468 -26.77 4.16 -3.61
CA VAL A 468 -27.53 5.01 -4.52
C VAL A 468 -27.77 4.23 -5.81
N SER A 469 -29.03 3.96 -6.15
CA SER A 469 -29.35 3.55 -7.50
C SER A 469 -29.03 4.69 -8.46
N VAL A 470 -28.10 4.48 -9.37
CA VAL A 470 -27.76 5.44 -10.44
C VAL A 470 -28.98 5.66 -11.38
N VAL A 471 -29.93 4.74 -11.33
CA VAL A 471 -31.17 4.77 -12.12
C VAL A 471 -32.35 4.80 -11.17
N GLY A 472 -32.77 6.00 -10.76
CA GLY A 472 -34.05 6.14 -10.06
C GLY A 472 -34.13 6.99 -8.81
N GLY A 473 -33.00 7.60 -8.36
CA GLY A 473 -33.03 8.61 -7.30
C GLY A 473 -33.33 8.09 -5.89
N ALA A 474 -33.04 6.81 -5.60
CA ALA A 474 -33.07 6.31 -4.23
C ALA A 474 -31.88 6.90 -3.44
N ALA A 475 -32.15 7.51 -2.30
CA ALA A 475 -31.12 8.01 -1.42
C ALA A 475 -30.34 6.84 -0.80
N GLN A 476 -29.03 7.00 -0.66
CA GLN A 476 -28.19 6.09 0.11
C GLN A 476 -28.79 5.90 1.51
N GLN A 477 -28.92 4.65 1.94
CA GLN A 477 -29.35 4.32 3.28
C GLN A 477 -28.15 3.89 4.09
N THR A 478 -28.03 4.44 5.28
CA THR A 478 -26.94 4.18 6.21
C THR A 478 -27.45 3.62 7.52
N VAL A 479 -26.62 2.83 8.18
CA VAL A 479 -26.83 2.43 9.57
C VAL A 479 -25.74 3.09 10.41
N THR A 480 -26.15 3.88 11.39
CA THR A 480 -25.22 4.49 12.34
C THR A 480 -25.49 3.96 13.73
N LEU A 481 -24.47 3.50 14.40
CA LEU A 481 -24.50 3.02 15.77
C LEU A 481 -23.62 3.93 16.64
N GLU A 482 -24.23 4.57 17.64
CA GLU A 482 -23.54 5.35 18.65
C GLU A 482 -23.40 4.48 19.91
N CYS A 483 -22.19 4.01 20.18
CA CYS A 483 -21.95 3.14 21.32
C CYS A 483 -21.63 3.94 22.59
N PRO A 484 -21.96 3.39 23.76
CA PRO A 484 -21.66 4.04 25.04
C PRO A 484 -20.16 4.33 25.19
N ALA A 485 -19.84 5.30 26.04
CA ALA A 485 -18.48 5.58 26.43
C ALA A 485 -17.77 4.32 26.96
N PHE A 486 -16.51 4.18 26.63
CA PHE A 486 -15.70 3.07 27.15
C PHE A 486 -15.49 3.19 28.66
N SER A 487 -15.26 4.42 29.12
CA SER A 487 -15.12 4.81 30.50
C SER A 487 -15.55 6.26 30.64
N GLU A 488 -16.18 6.60 31.75
CA GLU A 488 -16.54 8.00 32.07
C GLU A 488 -15.38 8.78 32.70
N ASP A 489 -14.42 8.07 33.28
CA ASP A 489 -13.38 8.69 34.12
C ASP A 489 -11.96 8.44 33.61
N GLU A 490 -11.77 7.46 32.71
CA GLU A 490 -10.44 7.01 32.26
C GLU A 490 -10.34 6.95 30.75
N TYR A 491 -9.13 7.15 30.24
CA TYR A 491 -8.81 6.95 28.83
C TYR A 491 -8.82 5.46 28.49
N THR A 492 -9.26 5.14 27.28
CA THR A 492 -9.17 3.79 26.72
C THR A 492 -8.20 3.79 25.55
N HIS A 493 -7.21 2.92 25.59
CA HIS A 493 -6.28 2.72 24.48
C HIS A 493 -6.71 1.51 23.66
N ILE A 494 -7.02 1.73 22.39
CA ILE A 494 -7.30 0.69 21.41
C ILE A 494 -6.03 0.47 20.61
N SER A 495 -5.48 -0.74 20.64
CA SER A 495 -4.28 -1.07 19.89
C SER A 495 -4.40 -2.47 19.29
N GLY A 496 -4.44 -2.58 17.99
CA GLY A 496 -4.51 -3.86 17.30
C GLY A 496 -5.49 -3.93 16.13
N LEU A 497 -5.82 -5.17 15.75
CA LEU A 497 -6.77 -5.48 14.68
C LEU A 497 -8.17 -5.61 15.26
N VAL A 498 -8.98 -4.59 15.08
CA VAL A 498 -10.38 -4.59 15.53
C VAL A 498 -11.22 -5.41 14.59
N LYS A 499 -12.08 -6.28 15.14
CA LYS A 499 -12.98 -7.14 14.36
C LYS A 499 -14.42 -6.72 14.56
N LEU A 500 -15.17 -6.66 13.46
CA LEU A 500 -16.58 -6.36 13.43
C LEU A 500 -17.34 -7.61 13.00
N HIS A 501 -18.22 -8.10 13.85
CA HIS A 501 -19.09 -9.20 13.55
C HIS A 501 -20.53 -8.70 13.39
N LEU A 502 -21.07 -8.77 12.21
CA LEU A 502 -22.42 -8.32 11.90
C LEU A 502 -23.34 -9.51 11.63
N ASP A 503 -24.50 -9.48 12.25
CA ASP A 503 -25.63 -10.31 11.92
C ASP A 503 -26.48 -9.57 10.90
N THR A 504 -26.68 -10.15 9.73
CA THR A 504 -27.25 -9.46 8.57
C THR A 504 -28.24 -10.34 7.80
N ILE A 505 -29.10 -9.70 7.04
CA ILE A 505 -29.99 -10.34 6.07
C ILE A 505 -29.84 -9.59 4.75
N ALA A 506 -29.36 -10.26 3.71
CA ALA A 506 -29.36 -9.73 2.35
C ALA A 506 -30.69 -10.01 1.67
N PHE A 507 -31.19 -9.04 0.91
CA PHE A 507 -32.42 -9.22 0.13
C PHE A 507 -32.17 -9.75 -1.28
N PHE A 508 -30.91 -9.79 -1.69
CA PHE A 508 -30.44 -10.29 -2.97
C PHE A 508 -29.25 -11.25 -2.74
N ASP A 509 -28.76 -11.83 -3.79
CA ASP A 509 -27.61 -12.75 -3.79
C ASP A 509 -26.24 -12.06 -3.71
N GLY A 510 -26.22 -10.78 -3.43
CA GLY A 510 -25.02 -9.96 -3.26
C GLY A 510 -25.31 -8.72 -2.42
N GLY A 511 -24.33 -7.89 -2.29
CA GLY A 511 -24.34 -6.64 -1.54
C GLY A 511 -23.04 -6.45 -0.75
N GLN A 512 -22.79 -5.24 -0.29
CA GLN A 512 -21.56 -4.87 0.38
C GLN A 512 -21.85 -4.01 1.59
N ILE A 513 -21.03 -4.13 2.62
CA ILE A 513 -20.99 -3.20 3.74
C ILE A 513 -19.58 -2.62 3.81
N PHE A 514 -19.50 -1.30 3.75
CA PHE A 514 -18.36 -0.52 4.18
C PHE A 514 -18.67 0.05 5.56
N ALA A 515 -17.81 -0.18 6.53
CA ALA A 515 -17.97 0.26 7.90
C ALA A 515 -16.81 1.19 8.28
N GLU A 516 -17.15 2.40 8.71
CA GLU A 516 -16.21 3.37 9.25
C GLU A 516 -16.39 3.48 10.76
N MET A 517 -15.29 3.40 11.50
CA MET A 517 -15.26 3.59 12.95
C MET A 517 -14.67 4.97 13.29
N GLN A 518 -15.38 5.72 14.09
CA GLN A 518 -14.99 7.06 14.54
C GLN A 518 -15.03 7.15 16.07
N ASP A 519 -14.28 8.10 16.62
CA ASP A 519 -14.54 8.62 17.95
C ASP A 519 -15.93 9.29 17.93
N SER A 520 -16.82 8.90 18.87
CA SER A 520 -18.22 9.32 18.83
C SER A 520 -18.43 10.83 19.02
N ASN A 521 -17.53 11.48 19.74
CA ASN A 521 -17.67 12.89 20.12
C ASN A 521 -16.95 13.82 19.15
N THR A 522 -15.77 13.44 18.69
CA THR A 522 -14.96 14.25 17.78
C THR A 522 -15.27 13.99 16.31
N GLY A 523 -15.78 12.80 15.99
CA GLY A 523 -15.95 12.35 14.61
C GLY A 523 -14.64 11.99 13.89
N ILE A 524 -13.52 11.98 14.63
CA ILE A 524 -12.22 11.58 14.06
C ILE A 524 -12.28 10.11 13.70
N ARG A 525 -11.92 9.80 12.47
CA ARG A 525 -11.87 8.42 11.96
C ARG A 525 -10.74 7.64 12.62
N LEU A 526 -11.06 6.44 13.07
CA LEU A 526 -10.12 5.50 13.65
C LEU A 526 -9.68 4.42 12.66
N GLY A 527 -10.57 4.03 11.76
CA GLY A 527 -10.30 3.06 10.73
C GLY A 527 -11.56 2.66 9.98
N HIS A 528 -11.40 1.79 8.97
CA HIS A 528 -12.51 1.24 8.21
C HIS A 528 -12.37 -0.26 7.99
N ALA A 529 -13.47 -0.89 7.59
CA ALA A 529 -13.54 -2.27 7.13
C ALA A 529 -14.56 -2.38 6.00
N THR A 530 -14.38 -3.35 5.12
CA THR A 530 -15.33 -3.61 4.05
C THR A 530 -15.48 -5.10 3.79
N MET A 531 -16.65 -5.51 3.31
CA MET A 531 -16.89 -6.89 2.91
C MET A 531 -18.08 -6.98 1.95
N ASP A 532 -17.89 -7.69 0.86
CA ASP A 532 -18.98 -8.23 0.08
C ASP A 532 -19.63 -9.40 0.85
N ILE A 533 -20.96 -9.40 0.95
CA ILE A 533 -21.68 -10.39 1.77
C ILE A 533 -21.43 -11.83 1.33
N ARG A 534 -21.03 -12.04 0.08
CA ARG A 534 -20.66 -13.37 -0.43
C ARG A 534 -19.41 -13.94 0.21
N TYR A 535 -18.61 -13.10 0.88
CA TYR A 535 -17.40 -13.51 1.61
C TYR A 535 -17.63 -13.54 3.13
N HIS A 536 -18.88 -13.57 3.57
CA HIS A 536 -19.30 -13.44 4.97
C HIS A 536 -18.64 -14.41 5.95
N ALA A 537 -18.27 -15.60 5.50
CA ALA A 537 -17.58 -16.59 6.34
C ALA A 537 -16.04 -16.42 6.35
N GLY A 538 -15.51 -15.45 5.58
CA GLY A 538 -14.08 -15.29 5.35
C GLY A 538 -13.54 -16.18 4.23
N GLY A 539 -12.27 -16.02 3.90
CA GLY A 539 -11.62 -16.73 2.80
C GLY A 539 -11.60 -15.95 1.49
N SER A 540 -11.02 -16.56 0.46
CA SER A 540 -10.84 -15.97 -0.88
C SER A 540 -11.98 -16.33 -1.84
N GLU A 541 -12.84 -17.29 -1.48
CA GLU A 541 -13.88 -17.83 -2.33
C GLU A 541 -15.26 -17.29 -1.96
N PRO A 542 -16.07 -16.85 -2.94
CA PRO A 542 -17.42 -16.39 -2.69
C PRO A 542 -18.35 -17.54 -2.28
N GLN A 543 -19.17 -17.30 -1.27
CA GLN A 543 -20.18 -18.23 -0.83
C GLN A 543 -21.54 -17.87 -1.40
N THR A 544 -22.38 -18.86 -1.58
CA THR A 544 -23.77 -18.63 -2.01
C THR A 544 -24.55 -17.90 -0.93
N VAL A 545 -25.09 -16.76 -1.27
CA VAL A 545 -26.04 -16.00 -0.45
C VAL A 545 -27.45 -16.22 -1.00
N LEU A 546 -28.32 -16.80 -0.18
CA LEU A 546 -29.73 -16.92 -0.55
C LEU A 546 -30.49 -15.68 -0.07
N PRO A 547 -31.29 -15.03 -0.93
CA PRO A 547 -32.08 -13.89 -0.54
C PRO A 547 -32.99 -14.16 0.68
N ASN A 548 -32.96 -13.24 1.63
CA ASN A 548 -33.64 -13.30 2.92
C ASN A 548 -33.07 -14.33 3.94
N ASP A 549 -31.99 -15.00 3.62
CA ASP A 549 -31.30 -15.81 4.60
C ASP A 549 -30.39 -14.94 5.48
N ARG A 550 -30.20 -15.41 6.70
CA ARG A 550 -29.37 -14.74 7.70
C ARG A 550 -27.91 -15.10 7.51
N GLN A 551 -27.05 -14.09 7.50
CA GLN A 551 -25.61 -14.23 7.33
C GLN A 551 -24.86 -13.55 8.47
N PHE A 552 -23.72 -14.13 8.88
CA PHE A 552 -22.82 -13.52 9.84
C PHE A 552 -21.54 -13.06 9.13
N MET A 553 -21.41 -11.76 8.97
CA MET A 553 -20.23 -11.15 8.35
C MET A 553 -19.14 -10.96 9.42
N LYS A 554 -17.90 -11.33 9.09
CA LYS A 554 -16.73 -11.16 9.95
C LYS A 554 -15.73 -10.25 9.23
N MET A 555 -15.75 -9.00 9.58
CA MET A 555 -14.90 -7.98 9.00
C MET A 555 -13.75 -7.64 9.95
N GLU A 556 -12.61 -7.28 9.41
CA GLU A 556 -11.46 -6.79 10.16
C GLU A 556 -11.15 -5.37 9.72
N PHE A 557 -11.04 -4.48 10.70
CA PHE A 557 -10.60 -3.11 10.45
C PHE A 557 -9.11 -3.08 10.13
N GLN A 558 -8.68 -1.99 9.53
CA GLN A 558 -7.26 -1.65 9.47
C GLN A 558 -6.65 -1.66 10.89
N GLY A 559 -5.33 -1.78 10.97
CA GLY A 559 -4.65 -1.65 12.24
C GLY A 559 -4.95 -0.31 12.91
N ILE A 560 -5.33 -0.34 14.17
CA ILE A 560 -5.72 0.85 14.93
C ILE A 560 -4.80 1.00 16.13
N ASP A 561 -4.32 2.23 16.35
CA ASP A 561 -3.63 2.62 17.56
C ASP A 561 -4.12 3.99 17.99
N ALA A 562 -5.10 3.99 18.89
CA ALA A 562 -5.85 5.17 19.22
C ALA A 562 -6.18 5.26 20.71
N ILE A 563 -6.11 6.47 21.23
CA ILE A 563 -6.58 6.84 22.56
C ILE A 563 -7.98 7.42 22.43
N ILE A 564 -8.89 6.90 23.24
CA ILE A 564 -10.27 7.36 23.35
C ILE A 564 -10.44 8.07 24.70
N PRO A 565 -10.85 9.34 24.72
CA PRO A 565 -11.00 10.12 25.95
C PRO A 565 -12.09 9.62 26.90
N PRO A 566 -12.05 10.01 28.17
CA PRO A 566 -13.18 9.82 29.10
C PRO A 566 -14.49 10.39 28.54
N GLY A 567 -15.57 9.68 28.73
CA GLY A 567 -16.88 10.06 28.19
C GLY A 567 -17.09 9.86 26.70
N HIS A 568 -16.06 9.37 25.96
CA HIS A 568 -16.16 9.05 24.56
C HIS A 568 -16.38 7.56 24.31
N GLY A 569 -17.15 7.26 23.29
CA GLY A 569 -17.35 5.92 22.78
C GLY A 569 -16.89 5.84 21.32
N ILE A 570 -17.39 4.84 20.62
CA ILE A 570 -17.23 4.73 19.18
C ILE A 570 -18.55 5.00 18.46
N ARG A 571 -18.44 5.63 17.31
CA ARG A 571 -19.49 5.70 16.30
C ARG A 571 -19.12 4.77 15.16
N LEU A 572 -20.04 3.91 14.77
CA LEU A 572 -19.89 3.03 13.63
C LEU A 572 -20.87 3.46 12.55
N ILE A 573 -20.37 3.86 11.39
CA ILE A 573 -21.15 4.28 10.23
C ILE A 573 -21.02 3.20 9.17
N MET A 574 -22.13 2.60 8.76
CA MET A 574 -22.16 1.57 7.73
C MET A 574 -22.89 2.07 6.49
N THR A 575 -22.24 1.92 5.35
CA THR A 575 -22.71 2.30 4.02
C THR A 575 -22.48 1.16 3.03
N GLU A 576 -23.04 1.23 1.84
CA GLU A 576 -22.78 0.21 0.81
C GLU A 576 -21.38 0.33 0.21
N SER A 577 -20.85 1.55 0.12
CA SER A 577 -19.50 1.81 -0.38
C SER A 577 -18.85 2.94 0.41
N GLY A 578 -17.56 2.87 0.55
CA GLY A 578 -16.71 3.95 1.05
C GLY A 578 -16.01 4.67 -0.10
N GLU A 579 -15.12 5.62 0.25
CA GLU A 579 -14.39 6.42 -0.74
C GLU A 579 -13.54 5.58 -1.67
N ASP A 580 -12.94 4.50 -1.16
CA ASP A 580 -11.98 3.68 -1.87
C ASP A 580 -12.60 2.43 -2.51
N TYR A 581 -13.84 2.10 -2.19
CA TYR A 581 -14.49 0.87 -2.64
C TYR A 581 -15.65 1.14 -3.58
N LEU A 582 -15.69 0.40 -4.66
CA LEU A 582 -16.78 0.44 -5.62
C LEU A 582 -18.05 -0.13 -5.00
N ALA A 583 -19.16 0.49 -5.32
CA ALA A 583 -20.46 -0.11 -5.00
C ALA A 583 -20.63 -1.43 -5.77
N PRO A 584 -21.22 -2.45 -5.14
CA PRO A 584 -21.44 -3.72 -5.79
C PRO A 584 -22.39 -3.57 -7.00
N LEU A 585 -22.07 -4.28 -8.09
CA LEU A 585 -22.89 -4.28 -9.31
C LEU A 585 -24.16 -5.14 -9.13
N CYS A 586 -24.96 -4.80 -8.17
CA CYS A 586 -26.30 -5.37 -8.08
C CYS A 586 -27.21 -4.54 -8.98
N GLY A 587 -27.77 -5.04 -10.05
CA GLY A 587 -28.59 -4.33 -11.03
C GLY A 587 -29.68 -3.41 -10.47
N ASN A 588 -29.95 -3.49 -9.18
CA ASN A 588 -30.66 -2.57 -8.30
C ASN A 588 -29.88 -2.47 -7.01
N ALA A 589 -30.09 -1.41 -6.21
CA ALA A 589 -29.52 -1.32 -4.88
C ALA A 589 -29.69 -2.65 -4.12
N CYS A 590 -28.62 -3.16 -3.53
CA CYS A 590 -28.63 -4.42 -2.78
C CYS A 590 -28.73 -4.15 -1.27
N PRO A 591 -29.91 -3.87 -0.73
CA PRO A 591 -30.05 -3.56 0.66
C PRO A 591 -29.69 -4.75 1.54
N ILE A 592 -28.90 -4.47 2.56
CA ILE A 592 -28.55 -5.41 3.63
C ILE A 592 -29.17 -4.89 4.93
N HIS A 593 -29.97 -5.72 5.57
CA HIS A 593 -30.50 -5.44 6.90
C HIS A 593 -29.45 -5.81 7.94
N VAL A 594 -29.06 -4.86 8.78
CA VAL A 594 -28.16 -5.06 9.91
C VAL A 594 -28.98 -5.28 11.18
N ILE A 595 -28.62 -6.30 11.95
CA ILE A 595 -29.30 -6.67 13.20
C ILE A 595 -28.35 -6.43 14.38
N PRO A 596 -28.31 -5.22 14.97
CA PRO A 596 -27.33 -4.85 15.98
C PRO A 596 -27.41 -5.71 17.25
N SER A 597 -28.59 -6.18 17.64
CA SER A 597 -28.80 -6.96 18.86
C SER A 597 -28.00 -8.27 18.93
N ASN A 598 -27.49 -8.75 17.81
CA ASN A 598 -26.70 -9.97 17.72
C ASN A 598 -25.33 -9.74 17.11
N SER A 599 -24.93 -8.49 16.98
CA SER A 599 -23.66 -8.04 16.39
C SER A 599 -22.69 -7.55 17.47
N ASN A 600 -21.39 -7.69 17.22
CA ASN A 600 -20.35 -7.23 18.13
C ASN A 600 -19.03 -6.89 17.39
#